data_4cd8db170ba6ca958820da691375f40f
#
_entry.id   4cd8db170ba6ca958820da691375f40f
#
_cell.length_a   1.000
_cell.length_b   1.000
_cell.length_c   1.000
_cell.angle_alpha   90.00
_cell.angle_beta   90.00
_cell.angle_gamma   90.00
#
_symmetry.space_group_name_H-M   'P 1'
#
loop_
_entity.id
_entity.type
_entity.pdbx_description
1 polymer ?
#
loop_
_entity_poly.entity_id
_entity_poly.type
_entity_poly.pdbx_seq_one_letter_code
_entity_poly.pdbx_strand_id
1 'polypeptide(L)'
;MLVLAASLLAGCGSLGVPGGSLGVAGGPAGSVIVVGAGGLDGQRAPVFRLVDLQGQTVTLADYAGRPVVINFWASWCIPCQQEFPMYRQARDTYDAQGLEVLGIIYEDSADSAGKFMAKEGATWPALIDADGAVAKAYRVTAIPTTFFVDRHGIIRDASYGPPPQDALTSYLQQIVQ
;
A
#
# COMPACT_ATOMS: atom_id res chain seq x y z
N MET A 1 -16.26 76.79 33.17
CA MET A 1 -17.00 75.84 32.33
C MET A 1 -15.98 74.85 31.79
N LEU A 2 -16.21 73.61 32.09
CA LEU A 2 -15.23 72.48 32.04
C LEU A 2 -14.89 72.10 30.60
N VAL A 3 -13.62 71.91 30.30
CA VAL A 3 -13.11 71.24 29.10
C VAL A 3 -12.48 69.93 29.58
N LEU A 4 -13.11 68.80 29.21
CA LEU A 4 -12.55 67.46 29.43
C LEU A 4 -11.73 67.08 28.22
N ALA A 5 -10.45 66.76 28.45
CA ALA A 5 -9.54 66.19 27.49
C ALA A 5 -9.68 64.66 27.49
N ALA A 6 -9.95 64.08 26.33
CA ALA A 6 -9.97 62.61 26.13
C ALA A 6 -8.63 62.18 25.58
N SER A 7 -7.94 61.33 26.34
CA SER A 7 -6.66 60.69 25.89
C SER A 7 -6.96 59.46 25.09
N LEU A 8 -6.47 59.39 23.85
CA LEU A 8 -6.46 58.23 22.98
C LEU A 8 -5.23 57.38 23.29
N LEU A 9 -5.44 56.19 23.81
CA LEU A 9 -4.40 55.15 23.93
C LEU A 9 -4.48 54.25 22.70
N ALA A 10 -3.47 54.28 21.89
CA ALA A 10 -3.24 53.37 20.78
C ALA A 10 -2.74 52.00 21.31
N GLY A 11 -3.56 50.98 21.22
CA GLY A 11 -3.17 49.61 21.50
C GLY A 11 -2.62 48.90 20.26
N CYS A 12 -1.30 48.61 20.26
CA CYS A 12 -0.68 47.74 19.28
C CYS A 12 -1.11 46.29 19.60
N GLY A 13 -1.99 45.72 18.77
CA GLY A 13 -2.32 44.32 18.77
C GLY A 13 -1.23 43.47 18.08
N SER A 14 -0.44 42.75 18.84
CA SER A 14 0.45 41.70 18.32
C SER A 14 -0.39 40.53 17.84
N LEU A 15 -0.36 40.24 16.55
CA LEU A 15 -0.85 38.99 15.98
C LEU A 15 0.10 37.87 16.34
N GLY A 16 -0.21 37.10 17.37
CA GLY A 16 0.48 35.87 17.76
C GLY A 16 0.17 34.75 16.77
N VAL A 17 1.18 34.31 16.03
CA VAL A 17 1.14 33.09 15.24
C VAL A 17 1.22 31.91 16.23
N PRO A 18 0.27 30.96 16.21
CA PRO A 18 0.42 29.77 17.03
C PRO A 18 1.52 28.88 16.43
N GLY A 19 2.71 28.93 17.02
CA GLY A 19 3.78 27.98 16.78
C GLY A 19 3.37 26.60 17.28
N GLY A 20 3.05 25.69 16.36
CA GLY A 20 2.86 24.30 16.65
C GLY A 20 4.18 23.69 17.16
N SER A 21 4.26 23.50 18.46
CA SER A 21 5.32 22.74 19.09
C SER A 21 5.19 21.28 18.72
N LEU A 22 6.10 20.75 17.89
CA LEU A 22 6.27 19.32 17.68
C LEU A 22 6.86 18.72 18.95
N GLY A 23 5.99 18.24 19.82
CA GLY A 23 6.36 17.46 20.98
C GLY A 23 6.94 16.11 20.54
N VAL A 24 8.27 15.95 20.66
CA VAL A 24 8.93 14.66 20.58
C VAL A 24 8.66 13.93 21.89
N ALA A 25 7.66 13.06 21.92
CA ALA A 25 7.47 12.13 23.03
C ALA A 25 8.52 11.01 22.87
N GLY A 26 9.50 10.98 23.75
CA GLY A 26 10.48 9.89 23.86
C GLY A 26 9.79 8.62 24.39
N GLY A 27 9.51 7.67 23.49
CA GLY A 27 9.16 6.29 23.81
C GLY A 27 10.40 5.39 23.74
N PRO A 28 10.38 4.18 24.34
CA PRO A 28 11.53 3.30 24.41
C PRO A 28 12.04 2.90 23.03
N ALA A 29 13.36 2.77 22.93
CA ALA A 29 14.12 2.52 21.72
C ALA A 29 13.59 1.28 20.94
N GLY A 30 13.29 1.45 19.64
CA GLY A 30 13.22 0.34 18.72
C GLY A 30 12.11 0.32 17.68
N SER A 31 11.15 1.23 17.68
CA SER A 31 10.16 1.28 16.58
C SER A 31 10.54 2.38 15.60
N VAL A 32 11.25 2.01 14.55
CA VAL A 32 11.29 2.83 13.34
C VAL A 32 9.90 2.74 12.72
N ILE A 33 9.05 3.72 13.00
CA ILE A 33 7.83 3.91 12.23
C ILE A 33 8.30 4.38 10.85
N VAL A 34 8.45 3.45 9.92
CA VAL A 34 8.54 3.79 8.50
C VAL A 34 7.16 4.33 8.15
N VAL A 35 7.00 5.65 8.19
CA VAL A 35 5.82 6.32 7.61
C VAL A 35 5.88 6.03 6.12
N GLY A 36 5.22 4.96 5.71
CA GLY A 36 5.13 4.55 4.32
C GLY A 36 4.54 5.70 3.49
N ALA A 37 5.16 5.97 2.36
CA ALA A 37 4.74 6.99 1.40
C ALA A 37 3.34 6.73 0.78
N GLY A 38 2.60 5.74 1.29
CA GLY A 38 1.38 5.24 0.68
C GLY A 38 0.12 6.05 0.95
N GLY A 39 -0.22 6.33 2.18
CA GLY A 39 -1.43 7.09 2.54
C GLY A 39 -2.72 6.66 1.84
N LEU A 40 -2.87 5.39 1.47
CA LEU A 40 -4.07 4.84 0.83
C LEU A 40 -4.91 3.99 1.81
N ASP A 41 -4.46 3.83 3.05
CA ASP A 41 -5.17 3.05 4.06
C ASP A 41 -6.55 3.64 4.32
N GLY A 42 -7.57 2.79 4.36
CA GLY A 42 -8.96 3.17 4.47
C GLY A 42 -9.58 3.75 3.19
N GLN A 43 -8.81 3.90 2.11
CA GLN A 43 -9.32 4.35 0.83
C GLN A 43 -9.70 3.18 -0.07
N ARG A 44 -10.55 3.47 -1.05
CA ARG A 44 -10.85 2.50 -2.12
C ARG A 44 -9.60 2.26 -2.97
N ALA A 45 -9.29 1.00 -3.22
CA ALA A 45 -8.17 0.60 -4.07
C ALA A 45 -8.33 1.22 -5.47
N PRO A 46 -7.29 1.87 -6.02
CA PRO A 46 -7.30 2.38 -7.38
C PRO A 46 -7.65 1.26 -8.39
N VAL A 47 -8.63 1.52 -9.25
CA VAL A 47 -9.03 0.56 -10.27
C VAL A 47 -7.98 0.50 -11.38
N PHE A 48 -7.80 -0.70 -11.95
CA PHE A 48 -6.90 -0.89 -13.08
C PHE A 48 -7.48 -1.89 -14.08
N ARG A 49 -6.92 -1.84 -15.29
CA ARG A 49 -7.11 -2.84 -16.34
C ARG A 49 -5.74 -3.11 -16.95
N LEU A 50 -5.20 -4.28 -16.74
CA LEU A 50 -3.90 -4.72 -17.25
C LEU A 50 -4.04 -6.03 -18.04
N VAL A 51 -2.96 -6.43 -18.69
CA VAL A 51 -2.86 -7.72 -19.38
C VAL A 51 -1.92 -8.62 -18.56
N ASP A 52 -2.31 -9.87 -18.36
CA ASP A 52 -1.45 -10.85 -17.71
C ASP A 52 -0.42 -11.47 -18.67
N LEU A 53 0.46 -12.32 -18.14
CA LEU A 53 1.48 -13.03 -18.93
C LEU A 53 0.90 -13.97 -19.98
N GLN A 54 -0.38 -14.32 -19.94
CA GLN A 54 -1.10 -15.15 -20.90
C GLN A 54 -1.86 -14.33 -21.95
N GLY A 55 -1.77 -12.99 -21.89
CA GLY A 55 -2.44 -12.08 -22.79
C GLY A 55 -3.92 -11.83 -22.46
N GLN A 56 -4.37 -12.26 -21.28
CA GLN A 56 -5.75 -12.04 -20.84
C GLN A 56 -5.88 -10.67 -20.16
N THR A 57 -6.97 -9.98 -20.41
CA THR A 57 -7.28 -8.74 -19.70
C THR A 57 -7.79 -9.06 -18.30
N VAL A 58 -7.19 -8.44 -17.31
CA VAL A 58 -7.55 -8.56 -15.88
C VAL A 58 -7.84 -7.17 -15.32
N THR A 59 -8.94 -7.05 -14.60
CA THR A 59 -9.32 -5.82 -13.90
C THR A 59 -9.50 -6.08 -12.40
N LEU A 60 -9.32 -5.08 -11.56
CA LEU A 60 -9.62 -5.23 -10.14
C LEU A 60 -11.12 -5.56 -9.89
N ALA A 61 -12.00 -5.11 -10.78
CA ALA A 61 -13.43 -5.39 -10.69
C ALA A 61 -13.79 -6.88 -10.86
N ASP A 62 -12.95 -7.68 -11.52
CA ASP A 62 -13.14 -9.13 -11.67
C ASP A 62 -13.05 -9.86 -10.33
N TYR A 63 -12.50 -9.20 -9.32
CA TYR A 63 -12.32 -9.69 -7.95
C TYR A 63 -13.28 -9.04 -6.94
N ALA A 64 -14.33 -8.36 -7.41
CA ALA A 64 -15.31 -7.73 -6.52
C ALA A 64 -15.93 -8.76 -5.56
N GLY A 65 -16.03 -8.40 -4.27
CA GLY A 65 -16.55 -9.28 -3.23
C GLY A 65 -15.53 -10.30 -2.67
N ARG A 66 -14.30 -10.30 -3.18
CA ARG A 66 -13.20 -11.16 -2.69
C ARG A 66 -12.11 -10.34 -2.01
N PRO A 67 -11.45 -10.87 -0.97
CA PRO A 67 -10.24 -10.25 -0.43
C PRO A 67 -9.09 -10.41 -1.43
N VAL A 68 -8.30 -9.34 -1.63
CA VAL A 68 -7.23 -9.32 -2.63
C VAL A 68 -5.94 -8.81 -2.01
N VAL A 69 -4.85 -9.53 -2.25
CA VAL A 69 -3.47 -9.06 -2.05
C VAL A 69 -2.96 -8.55 -3.38
N ILE A 70 -2.59 -7.27 -3.45
CA ILE A 70 -1.99 -6.65 -4.64
C ILE A 70 -0.51 -6.42 -4.34
N ASN A 71 0.36 -7.19 -4.99
CA ASN A 71 1.79 -7.18 -4.74
C ASN A 71 2.55 -6.61 -5.96
N PHE A 72 3.29 -5.53 -5.75
CA PHE A 72 4.20 -4.96 -6.74
C PHE A 72 5.59 -5.57 -6.57
N TRP A 73 6.11 -6.20 -7.63
CA TRP A 73 7.31 -7.01 -7.57
C TRP A 73 8.08 -7.04 -8.90
N ALA A 74 9.31 -7.56 -8.87
CA ALA A 74 10.10 -7.90 -10.05
C ALA A 74 10.92 -9.17 -9.84
N SER A 75 11.28 -9.86 -10.91
CA SER A 75 12.09 -11.09 -10.86
C SER A 75 13.51 -10.86 -10.35
N TRP A 76 14.07 -9.68 -10.58
CA TRP A 76 15.41 -9.29 -10.12
C TRP A 76 15.43 -8.79 -8.66
N CYS A 77 14.29 -8.57 -8.04
CA CYS A 77 14.15 -8.05 -6.69
C CYS A 77 14.32 -9.18 -5.66
N ILE A 78 15.48 -9.29 -5.02
CA ILE A 78 15.75 -10.34 -4.02
C ILE A 78 14.73 -10.35 -2.86
N PRO A 79 14.38 -9.20 -2.24
CA PRO A 79 13.35 -9.20 -1.20
C PRO A 79 11.99 -9.69 -1.70
N CYS A 80 11.62 -9.38 -2.96
CA CYS A 80 10.37 -9.86 -3.56
C CYS A 80 10.34 -11.39 -3.68
N GLN A 81 11.49 -12.02 -4.01
CA GLN A 81 11.61 -13.47 -4.11
C GLN A 81 11.30 -14.15 -2.76
N GLN A 82 11.65 -13.51 -1.65
CA GLN A 82 11.46 -14.06 -0.30
C GLN A 82 9.99 -14.11 0.13
N GLU A 83 9.13 -13.25 -0.40
CA GLU A 83 7.71 -13.21 -0.02
C GLU A 83 6.81 -14.15 -0.84
N PHE A 84 7.27 -14.65 -2.00
CA PHE A 84 6.48 -15.54 -2.84
C PHE A 84 5.99 -16.83 -2.13
N PRO A 85 6.83 -17.55 -1.37
CA PRO A 85 6.37 -18.67 -0.58
C PRO A 85 5.29 -18.30 0.45
N MET A 86 5.37 -17.08 1.02
CA MET A 86 4.40 -16.60 2.00
C MET A 86 3.03 -16.37 1.37
N TYR A 87 2.97 -15.75 0.18
CA TYR A 87 1.70 -15.54 -0.53
C TYR A 87 1.10 -16.83 -1.09
N ARG A 88 1.93 -17.78 -1.50
CA ARG A 88 1.46 -19.13 -1.87
C ARG A 88 0.78 -19.80 -0.67
N GLN A 89 1.45 -19.82 0.48
CA GLN A 89 0.88 -20.37 1.71
C GLN A 89 -0.39 -19.62 2.14
N ALA A 90 -0.43 -18.31 1.99
CA ALA A 90 -1.61 -17.50 2.30
C ALA A 90 -2.80 -17.90 1.43
N ARG A 91 -2.62 -18.05 0.11
CA ARG A 91 -3.67 -18.52 -0.79
C ARG A 91 -4.20 -19.88 -0.38
N ASP A 92 -3.33 -20.84 -0.11
CA ASP A 92 -3.73 -22.19 0.33
C ASP A 92 -4.49 -22.15 1.66
N THR A 93 -4.06 -21.30 2.59
CA THR A 93 -4.68 -21.18 3.93
C THR A 93 -6.07 -20.53 3.88
N TYR A 94 -6.24 -19.52 3.02
CA TYR A 94 -7.45 -18.70 2.94
C TYR A 94 -8.25 -18.94 1.65
N ASP A 95 -8.05 -20.08 0.97
CA ASP A 95 -8.77 -20.47 -0.24
C ASP A 95 -10.29 -20.50 -0.02
N ALA A 96 -10.73 -21.10 1.08
CA ALA A 96 -12.16 -21.16 1.46
C ALA A 96 -12.78 -19.77 1.68
N GLN A 97 -11.98 -18.76 2.03
CA GLN A 97 -12.40 -17.36 2.14
C GLN A 97 -12.32 -16.61 0.80
N GLY A 98 -11.84 -17.25 -0.24
CA GLY A 98 -11.71 -16.69 -1.58
C GLY A 98 -10.58 -15.67 -1.71
N LEU A 99 -9.50 -15.81 -0.93
CA LEU A 99 -8.34 -14.92 -1.04
C LEU A 99 -7.69 -15.03 -2.42
N GLU A 100 -7.48 -13.88 -3.04
CA GLU A 100 -6.75 -13.76 -4.29
C GLU A 100 -5.45 -12.99 -4.12
N VAL A 101 -4.46 -13.35 -4.94
CA VAL A 101 -3.20 -12.61 -5.07
C VAL A 101 -3.07 -12.13 -6.50
N LEU A 102 -2.75 -10.86 -6.69
CA LEU A 102 -2.46 -10.24 -7.98
C LEU A 102 -1.04 -9.68 -7.93
N GLY A 103 -0.15 -10.20 -8.75
CA GLY A 103 1.21 -9.69 -8.89
C GLY A 103 1.24 -8.61 -9.97
N ILE A 104 1.66 -7.38 -9.64
CA ILE A 104 1.90 -6.32 -10.61
C ILE A 104 3.39 -6.26 -10.89
N ILE A 105 3.78 -6.52 -12.14
CA ILE A 105 5.16 -6.53 -12.59
C ILE A 105 5.66 -5.09 -12.68
N TYR A 106 6.69 -4.77 -11.89
CA TYR A 106 7.28 -3.43 -11.78
C TYR A 106 8.65 -3.39 -12.46
N GLU A 107 8.79 -2.59 -13.51
CA GLU A 107 10.05 -2.37 -14.24
C GLU A 107 10.82 -3.67 -14.57
N ASP A 108 10.08 -4.69 -15.06
CA ASP A 108 10.64 -5.99 -15.43
C ASP A 108 10.03 -6.49 -16.74
N SER A 109 10.72 -7.42 -17.41
CA SER A 109 10.22 -8.02 -18.64
C SER A 109 9.23 -9.15 -18.37
N ALA A 110 8.23 -9.29 -19.23
CA ALA A 110 7.28 -10.40 -19.15
C ALA A 110 7.97 -11.78 -19.19
N ASP A 111 9.07 -11.92 -19.96
CA ASP A 111 9.83 -13.17 -20.07
C ASP A 111 10.53 -13.51 -18.74
N SER A 112 11.23 -12.53 -18.12
CA SER A 112 11.89 -12.72 -16.83
C SER A 112 10.89 -13.01 -15.71
N ALA A 113 9.81 -12.23 -15.66
CA ALA A 113 8.74 -12.42 -14.71
C ALA A 113 8.08 -13.81 -14.85
N GLY A 114 7.79 -14.25 -16.08
CA GLY A 114 7.19 -15.56 -16.35
C GLY A 114 8.09 -16.72 -15.94
N LYS A 115 9.40 -16.63 -16.22
CA LYS A 115 10.39 -17.64 -15.78
C LYS A 115 10.46 -17.71 -14.26
N PHE A 116 10.42 -16.56 -13.60
CA PHE A 116 10.43 -16.49 -12.14
C PHE A 116 9.15 -17.09 -11.53
N MET A 117 7.97 -16.71 -12.03
CA MET A 117 6.70 -17.30 -11.58
C MET A 117 6.70 -18.82 -11.69
N ALA A 118 7.16 -19.36 -12.83
CA ALA A 118 7.26 -20.80 -13.06
C ALA A 118 8.23 -21.48 -12.07
N LYS A 119 9.38 -20.86 -11.83
CA LYS A 119 10.39 -21.36 -10.87
C LYS A 119 9.83 -21.43 -9.46
N GLU A 120 9.09 -20.41 -9.04
CA GLU A 120 8.49 -20.34 -7.69
C GLU A 120 7.19 -21.14 -7.56
N GLY A 121 6.68 -21.73 -8.64
CA GLY A 121 5.38 -22.43 -8.64
C GLY A 121 4.21 -21.51 -8.31
N ALA A 122 4.35 -20.23 -8.66
CA ALA A 122 3.31 -19.23 -8.42
C ALA A 122 2.25 -19.31 -9.54
N THR A 123 0.97 -19.40 -9.16
CA THR A 123 -0.15 -19.62 -10.10
C THR A 123 -1.15 -18.48 -10.15
N TRP A 124 -0.92 -17.40 -9.40
CA TRP A 124 -1.74 -16.20 -9.47
C TRP A 124 -1.42 -15.35 -10.70
N PRO A 125 -2.34 -14.47 -11.14
CA PRO A 125 -2.10 -13.58 -12.26
C PRO A 125 -0.91 -12.65 -12.01
N ALA A 126 0.00 -12.57 -12.99
CA ALA A 126 1.09 -11.60 -13.03
C ALA A 126 0.80 -10.60 -14.15
N LEU A 127 0.56 -9.35 -13.77
CA LEU A 127 -0.02 -8.30 -14.61
C LEU A 127 1.07 -7.32 -15.05
N ILE A 128 1.06 -6.96 -16.33
CA ILE A 128 2.07 -6.10 -16.94
C ILE A 128 1.62 -4.64 -16.84
N ASP A 129 2.30 -3.85 -16.01
CA ASP A 129 2.12 -2.39 -15.89
C ASP A 129 3.20 -1.67 -16.73
N ALA A 130 3.05 -1.74 -18.04
CA ALA A 130 4.09 -1.37 -19.02
C ALA A 130 4.48 0.12 -18.95
N ASP A 131 3.55 0.99 -18.59
CA ASP A 131 3.75 2.44 -18.49
C ASP A 131 3.88 2.95 -17.05
N GLY A 132 3.81 2.04 -16.07
CA GLY A 132 3.88 2.36 -14.64
C GLY A 132 2.66 3.14 -14.12
N ALA A 133 1.56 3.16 -14.86
CA ALA A 133 0.38 3.96 -14.50
C ALA A 133 -0.29 3.43 -13.24
N VAL A 134 -0.35 2.10 -13.07
CA VAL A 134 -0.91 1.46 -11.87
C VAL A 134 0.01 1.66 -10.67
N ALA A 135 1.32 1.44 -10.83
CA ALA A 135 2.29 1.73 -9.78
C ALA A 135 2.20 3.18 -9.30
N LYS A 136 2.06 4.13 -10.22
CA LYS A 136 1.85 5.55 -9.90
C LYS A 136 0.53 5.81 -9.16
N ALA A 137 -0.57 5.17 -9.58
CA ALA A 137 -1.88 5.30 -8.92
C ALA A 137 -1.84 4.77 -7.48
N TYR A 138 -1.11 3.67 -7.26
CA TYR A 138 -0.85 3.10 -5.94
C TYR A 138 0.29 3.78 -5.17
N ARG A 139 0.91 4.83 -5.74
CA ARG A 139 2.02 5.58 -5.14
C ARG A 139 3.22 4.70 -4.79
N VAL A 140 3.44 3.66 -5.56
CA VAL A 140 4.58 2.75 -5.40
C VAL A 140 5.86 3.45 -5.83
N THR A 141 6.84 3.54 -4.94
CA THR A 141 8.16 4.15 -5.18
C THR A 141 9.31 3.17 -4.98
N ALA A 142 9.02 2.00 -4.44
CA ALA A 142 9.98 0.91 -4.21
C ALA A 142 9.24 -0.43 -4.17
N ILE A 143 9.96 -1.52 -4.43
CA ILE A 143 9.44 -2.89 -4.36
C ILE A 143 10.26 -3.74 -3.36
N PRO A 144 9.63 -4.75 -2.74
CA PRO A 144 8.21 -5.05 -2.84
C PRO A 144 7.34 -4.03 -2.11
N THR A 145 6.17 -3.76 -2.65
CA THR A 145 5.09 -3.05 -1.97
C THR A 145 3.82 -3.85 -2.15
N THR A 146 3.10 -4.09 -1.06
CA THR A 146 1.90 -4.93 -1.07
C THR A 146 0.74 -4.20 -0.40
N PHE A 147 -0.42 -4.24 -1.04
CA PHE A 147 -1.66 -3.71 -0.52
C PHE A 147 -2.63 -4.85 -0.20
N PHE A 148 -3.27 -4.78 0.97
CA PHE A 148 -4.25 -5.73 1.44
C PHE A 148 -5.64 -5.12 1.32
N VAL A 149 -6.44 -5.66 0.40
CA VAL A 149 -7.74 -5.10 -0.01
C VAL A 149 -8.86 -6.02 0.46
N ASP A 150 -9.85 -5.48 1.15
CA ASP A 150 -11.00 -6.24 1.64
C ASP A 150 -12.05 -6.49 0.55
N ARG A 151 -13.11 -7.23 0.89
CA ARG A 151 -14.24 -7.58 0.00
C ARG A 151 -15.01 -6.36 -0.52
N HIS A 152 -14.89 -5.21 0.14
CA HIS A 152 -15.52 -3.94 -0.27
C HIS A 152 -14.61 -3.11 -1.18
N GLY A 153 -13.41 -3.61 -1.50
CA GLY A 153 -12.42 -2.91 -2.31
C GLY A 153 -11.70 -1.79 -1.55
N ILE A 154 -11.65 -1.87 -0.21
CA ILE A 154 -10.96 -0.90 0.64
C ILE A 154 -9.59 -1.47 1.03
N ILE A 155 -8.54 -0.67 0.86
CA ILE A 155 -7.21 -0.99 1.37
C ILE A 155 -7.25 -0.91 2.88
N ARG A 156 -6.97 -2.04 3.54
CA ARG A 156 -6.96 -2.12 5.01
C ARG A 156 -5.57 -1.96 5.58
N ASP A 157 -4.56 -2.35 4.82
CA ASP A 157 -3.17 -2.22 5.22
C ASP A 157 -2.24 -2.23 4.00
N ALA A 158 -0.99 -1.84 4.21
CA ALA A 158 0.06 -1.92 3.20
C ALA A 158 1.39 -2.33 3.83
N SER A 159 2.19 -3.13 3.10
CA SER A 159 3.56 -3.46 3.48
C SER A 159 4.56 -2.88 2.49
N TYR A 160 5.59 -2.27 3.00
CA TYR A 160 6.73 -1.73 2.26
C TYR A 160 7.96 -2.58 2.59
N GLY A 161 8.31 -3.48 1.70
CA GLY A 161 9.22 -4.59 1.95
C GLY A 161 8.48 -5.88 2.31
N PRO A 162 9.20 -7.03 2.41
CA PRO A 162 8.60 -8.29 2.81
C PRO A 162 7.98 -8.17 4.21
N PRO A 163 6.68 -8.46 4.38
CA PRO A 163 6.06 -8.36 5.70
C PRO A 163 6.61 -9.43 6.64
N PRO A 164 6.87 -9.11 7.92
CA PRO A 164 7.07 -10.13 8.93
C PRO A 164 5.89 -11.09 9.00
N GLN A 165 6.10 -12.36 9.35
CA GLN A 165 5.08 -13.40 9.29
C GLN A 165 3.85 -13.10 10.17
N ASP A 166 4.06 -12.53 11.35
CA ASP A 166 3.01 -12.10 12.27
C ASP A 166 2.20 -10.92 11.70
N ALA A 167 2.87 -9.95 11.11
CA ALA A 167 2.22 -8.83 10.42
C ALA A 167 1.39 -9.32 9.23
N LEU A 168 1.94 -10.20 8.38
CA LEU A 168 1.21 -10.77 7.26
C LEU A 168 -0.07 -11.48 7.72
N THR A 169 0.01 -12.26 8.80
CA THR A 169 -1.15 -12.94 9.36
C THR A 169 -2.22 -11.94 9.79
N SER A 170 -1.82 -10.85 10.46
CA SER A 170 -2.74 -9.79 10.88
C SER A 170 -3.41 -9.10 9.69
N TYR A 171 -2.63 -8.74 8.65
CA TYR A 171 -3.16 -8.10 7.44
C TYR A 171 -4.17 -8.98 6.71
N LEU A 172 -3.85 -10.27 6.55
CA LEU A 172 -4.75 -11.23 5.91
C LEU A 172 -6.05 -11.40 6.70
N GLN A 173 -5.97 -11.51 8.04
CA GLN A 173 -7.17 -11.62 8.89
C GLN A 173 -8.09 -10.42 8.78
N GLN A 174 -7.57 -9.22 8.54
CA GLN A 174 -8.39 -8.02 8.37
C GLN A 174 -9.20 -8.02 7.07
N ILE A 175 -8.69 -8.63 6.00
CA ILE A 175 -9.34 -8.58 4.68
C ILE A 175 -10.24 -9.78 4.40
N VAL A 176 -10.05 -10.92 5.07
CA VAL A 176 -10.83 -12.16 4.82
C VAL A 176 -12.13 -12.27 5.62
N GLN A 177 -12.38 -11.29 6.51
CA GLN A 177 -13.62 -11.22 7.33
C GLN A 177 -14.88 -10.94 6.52
#